data_be0b539d69b1101dc3b799446bb39c1b
#
_entry.id   be0b539d69b1101dc3b799446bb39c1b
#
_cell.length_a   1.000
_cell.length_b   1.000
_cell.length_c   1.000
_cell.angle_alpha   90.00
_cell.angle_beta   90.00
_cell.angle_gamma   90.00
#
_symmetry.space_group_name_H-M   'P 1'
#
loop_
_entity.id
_entity.type
_entity.pdbx_description
1 polymer ?
#
loop_
_entity_poly.entity_id
_entity_poly.type
_entity_poly.pdbx_seq_one_letter_code
_entity_poly.pdbx_strand_id
1 'polypeptide(L)'
;MTRCWMAVVVLLLPMSFASAQTSSESATGIEGVITISPIHPGPVREGMVSSAPLANCDFAVANEKGPVSSFTTDAQGHFRITVAPGHYTVSAGRKIGIRGCGPFDVDVASGKMTSVQWECDTGIR
;
A
#
# COMPACT_ATOMS: atom_id res chain seq x y z
N MET A 1 -5.21 20.28 -69.09
CA MET A 1 -5.24 20.20 -68.57
C MET A 1 -5.33 19.96 -67.59
N THR A 2 -5.41 19.70 -67.12
CA THR A 2 -5.45 19.45 -66.28
C THR A 2 -5.44 19.32 -65.27
N ARG A 3 -5.36 19.17 -64.71
CA ARG A 3 -5.29 19.10 -63.80
C ARG A 3 -5.43 18.60 -62.82
N CYS A 4 -5.24 18.23 -62.21
CA CYS A 4 -5.31 17.75 -61.27
C CYS A 4 -5.18 17.91 -60.35
N TRP A 5 -5.24 17.98 -59.86
CA TRP A 5 -5.16 18.10 -58.96
C TRP A 5 -5.47 17.55 -58.17
N MET A 6 -5.19 17.30 -57.72
CA MET A 6 -5.46 16.80 -56.97
C MET A 6 -5.65 16.93 -55.88
N ALA A 7 -6.12 16.80 -55.48
CA ALA A 7 -6.54 16.92 -54.37
C ALA A 7 -5.84 16.26 -53.53
N VAL A 8 -5.28 16.75 -52.83
CA VAL A 8 -4.71 16.16 -51.94
C VAL A 8 -5.43 15.98 -50.90
N VAL A 9 -5.81 15.03 -50.56
CA VAL A 9 -6.51 14.83 -49.49
C VAL A 9 -5.71 14.60 -48.46
N VAL A 10 -5.53 15.38 -47.72
CA VAL A 10 -4.85 15.21 -46.66
C VAL A 10 -5.59 14.61 -45.74
N LEU A 11 -5.47 13.52 -45.46
CA LEU A 11 -6.07 12.96 -44.54
C LEU A 11 -5.62 13.22 -43.36
N LEU A 12 -5.96 13.94 -42.65
CA LEU A 12 -5.65 14.11 -41.40
C LEU A 12 -6.18 13.18 -40.59
N LEU A 13 -5.60 12.22 -40.21
CA LEU A 13 -6.09 11.39 -39.28
C LEU A 13 -6.05 11.93 -38.02
N PRO A 14 -6.93 11.97 -37.32
CA PRO A 14 -6.94 12.47 -36.01
C PRO A 14 -6.32 11.46 -35.25
N MET A 15 -5.39 11.73 -34.63
CA MET A 15 -4.85 10.92 -33.85
C MET A 15 -5.54 10.82 -32.70
N SER A 16 -6.24 9.96 -32.45
CA SER A 16 -6.92 9.85 -31.29
C SER A 16 -6.02 9.33 -30.39
N PHE A 17 -5.65 9.98 -29.49
CA PHE A 17 -4.91 9.51 -28.52
C PHE A 17 -5.69 8.98 -27.53
N ALA A 18 -5.78 7.89 -27.33
CA ALA A 18 -6.49 7.29 -26.28
C ALA A 18 -5.76 7.56 -25.13
N SER A 19 -6.00 8.42 -24.48
CA SER A 19 -5.32 8.69 -23.42
C SER A 19 -5.75 7.82 -22.45
N ALA A 20 -5.08 7.07 -21.98
CA ALA A 20 -5.43 6.26 -21.03
C ALA A 20 -5.59 6.88 -19.84
N GLN A 21 -6.47 7.18 -19.42
CA GLN A 21 -6.64 7.75 -18.33
C GLN A 21 -6.88 6.91 -17.34
N THR A 22 -6.22 6.04 -16.99
CA THR A 22 -6.48 5.21 -15.95
C THR A 22 -6.48 5.82 -14.71
N SER A 23 -6.05 6.94 -14.64
CA SER A 23 -5.93 7.49 -13.35
C SER A 23 -7.22 7.58 -12.63
N SER A 24 -8.29 7.46 -13.26
CA SER A 24 -9.48 7.63 -12.55
C SER A 24 -9.86 6.36 -11.86
N GLU A 25 -9.20 5.27 -12.09
CA GLU A 25 -9.55 4.13 -11.41
C GLU A 25 -8.76 3.96 -10.23
N SER A 26 -9.31 3.80 -9.10
CA SER A 26 -8.60 3.58 -7.89
C SER A 26 -8.05 2.20 -7.90
N ALA A 27 -6.85 2.04 -7.49
CA ALA A 27 -6.29 0.71 -7.36
C ALA A 27 -6.99 -0.01 -6.23
N THR A 28 -6.99 -1.30 -6.26
CA THR A 28 -7.57 -2.11 -5.19
C THR A 28 -6.40 -2.66 -4.37
N GLY A 29 -6.43 -2.50 -3.10
CA GLY A 29 -5.34 -3.01 -2.25
C GLY A 29 -5.37 -2.43 -0.86
N ILE A 30 -4.21 -2.38 -0.21
CA ILE A 30 -4.08 -1.94 1.16
C ILE A 30 -2.96 -0.93 1.24
N GLU A 31 -3.18 0.13 1.99
CA GLU A 31 -2.13 1.09 2.24
C GLU A 31 -2.24 1.55 3.67
N GLY A 32 -1.19 2.04 4.22
CA GLY A 32 -1.27 2.52 5.60
C GLY A 32 0.06 2.76 6.23
N VAL A 33 0.00 2.83 7.56
CA VAL A 33 1.16 3.14 8.35
C VAL A 33 1.22 2.15 9.48
N ILE A 34 2.42 1.70 9.80
CA ILE A 34 2.62 0.80 10.93
C ILE A 34 3.59 1.48 11.89
N THR A 35 3.23 1.52 13.16
CA THR A 35 4.06 2.13 14.18
C THR A 35 4.41 1.09 15.23
N ILE A 36 5.37 1.41 16.07
CA ILE A 36 5.79 0.50 17.11
C ILE A 36 5.83 1.29 18.41
N SER A 37 5.37 0.71 19.47
CA SER A 37 5.36 1.32 20.79
C SER A 37 5.29 0.29 21.89
N PRO A 38 5.67 0.61 23.12
CA PRO A 38 6.36 1.83 23.50
C PRO A 38 7.83 1.74 23.10
N ILE A 39 8.47 2.88 22.85
CA ILE A 39 9.86 2.87 22.47
C ILE A 39 10.75 3.20 23.64
N HIS A 40 10.19 3.44 24.80
CA HIS A 40 10.94 3.68 26.02
C HIS A 40 10.35 2.86 27.13
N PRO A 41 11.15 2.36 28.05
CA PRO A 41 10.61 1.61 29.17
C PRO A 41 9.99 2.54 30.22
N GLY A 42 9.09 2.03 30.98
CA GLY A 42 8.47 2.78 32.06
C GLY A 42 7.30 3.63 31.65
N PRO A 43 6.78 4.42 32.56
CA PRO A 43 5.59 5.21 32.24
C PRO A 43 5.87 6.32 31.27
N VAL A 44 4.89 6.64 30.47
CA VAL A 44 5.02 7.71 29.50
C VAL A 44 4.85 9.03 30.22
N ARG A 45 5.74 9.97 30.00
CA ARG A 45 5.65 11.27 30.61
C ARG A 45 5.24 12.30 29.58
N GLU A 46 4.70 13.38 30.07
CA GLU A 46 4.27 14.44 29.21
C GLU A 46 5.42 14.89 28.33
N GLY A 47 5.21 15.07 27.08
CA GLY A 47 6.26 15.48 26.15
C GLY A 47 7.13 14.35 25.65
N MET A 48 6.92 13.13 26.16
CA MET A 48 7.75 12.04 25.73
C MET A 48 7.14 11.34 24.52
N VAL A 49 7.93 11.04 23.53
CA VAL A 49 7.45 10.31 22.38
C VAL A 49 7.50 8.84 22.75
N SER A 50 6.37 8.17 22.69
CA SER A 50 6.30 6.77 23.07
C SER A 50 6.14 5.83 21.88
N SER A 51 6.00 6.35 20.69
CA SER A 51 5.86 5.49 19.51
C SER A 51 6.72 6.01 18.38
N ALA A 52 6.99 5.18 17.42
CA ALA A 52 7.79 5.55 16.27
C ALA A 52 7.33 4.76 15.06
N PRO A 53 7.63 5.23 13.85
CA PRO A 53 7.31 4.44 12.67
C PRO A 53 8.08 3.13 12.67
N LEU A 54 7.45 2.06 12.22
CA LEU A 54 8.14 0.81 12.08
C LEU A 54 8.74 0.80 10.68
N ALA A 55 10.00 1.15 10.58
CA ALA A 55 10.65 1.36 9.30
C ALA A 55 11.32 0.11 8.76
N ASN A 56 11.30 0.00 7.44
CA ASN A 56 12.05 -1.04 6.74
C ASN A 56 11.80 -2.46 7.26
N CYS A 57 10.55 -2.75 7.52
CA CYS A 57 10.17 -4.06 8.02
C CYS A 57 9.36 -4.82 7.00
N ASP A 58 9.65 -6.11 6.88
CA ASP A 58 8.98 -6.96 5.91
C ASP A 58 7.74 -7.58 6.49
N PHE A 59 6.67 -7.58 5.71
CA PHE A 59 5.41 -8.21 6.12
C PHE A 59 4.91 -9.12 5.01
N ALA A 60 4.21 -10.17 5.41
CA ALA A 60 3.60 -11.09 4.47
C ALA A 60 2.10 -10.93 4.49
N VAL A 61 1.48 -11.00 3.34
CA VAL A 61 0.03 -10.87 3.20
C VAL A 61 -0.48 -12.20 2.72
N ALA A 62 -1.43 -12.76 3.42
CA ALA A 62 -1.95 -14.09 3.09
C ALA A 62 -3.47 -14.10 3.15
N ASN A 63 -4.06 -15.01 2.39
CA ASN A 63 -5.49 -15.24 2.48
C ASN A 63 -5.66 -16.69 2.91
N GLU A 64 -6.89 -17.21 2.90
CA GLU A 64 -7.10 -18.55 3.36
C GLU A 64 -6.42 -19.59 2.50
N LYS A 65 -5.97 -19.25 1.33
CA LYS A 65 -5.27 -20.19 0.49
C LYS A 65 -3.77 -20.12 0.65
N GLY A 66 -3.26 -19.17 1.40
CA GLY A 66 -1.83 -19.05 1.62
C GLY A 66 -1.31 -17.68 1.29
N PRO A 67 0.01 -17.51 1.26
CA PRO A 67 0.60 -16.20 1.00
C PRO A 67 0.28 -15.71 -0.40
N VAL A 68 -0.04 -14.45 -0.53
CA VAL A 68 -0.33 -13.86 -1.82
C VAL A 68 0.56 -12.68 -2.17
N SER A 69 1.17 -12.05 -1.19
CA SER A 69 2.00 -10.89 -1.46
C SER A 69 2.86 -10.57 -0.25
N SER A 70 3.72 -9.59 -0.39
CA SER A 70 4.51 -9.12 0.72
C SER A 70 4.86 -7.67 0.48
N PHE A 71 5.27 -6.98 1.53
CA PHE A 71 5.69 -5.60 1.39
C PHE A 71 6.73 -5.27 2.45
N THR A 72 7.42 -4.15 2.26
CA THR A 72 8.37 -3.65 3.22
C THR A 72 7.98 -2.21 3.52
N THR A 73 7.91 -1.83 4.78
CA THR A 73 7.56 -0.47 5.14
C THR A 73 8.73 0.45 4.81
N ASP A 74 8.45 1.72 4.57
CA ASP A 74 9.50 2.69 4.29
C ASP A 74 10.00 3.31 5.59
N ALA A 75 10.80 4.35 5.50
CA ALA A 75 11.38 4.97 6.69
C ALA A 75 10.34 5.59 7.61
N GLN A 76 9.16 5.88 7.12
CA GLN A 76 8.10 6.44 7.93
C GLN A 76 7.05 5.40 8.30
N GLY A 77 7.31 4.13 8.05
CA GLY A 77 6.36 3.07 8.37
C GLY A 77 5.21 2.93 7.40
N HIS A 78 5.27 3.63 6.27
CA HIS A 78 4.19 3.57 5.30
C HIS A 78 4.36 2.40 4.35
N PHE A 79 3.25 1.89 3.86
CA PHE A 79 3.29 0.83 2.86
C PHE A 79 2.08 0.94 1.95
N ARG A 80 2.17 0.32 0.80
CA ARG A 80 1.08 0.27 -0.15
C ARG A 80 1.26 -0.95 -1.04
N ILE A 81 0.22 -1.78 -1.15
CA ILE A 81 0.27 -2.95 -2.01
C ILE A 81 -1.03 -3.08 -2.76
N THR A 82 -0.98 -3.71 -3.89
CA THR A 82 -2.17 -3.97 -4.70
C THR A 82 -2.51 -5.44 -4.56
N VAL A 83 -3.73 -5.73 -4.15
CA VAL A 83 -4.20 -7.12 -4.04
C VAL A 83 -5.65 -7.16 -4.48
N ALA A 84 -6.13 -8.32 -4.83
CA ALA A 84 -7.52 -8.49 -5.23
C ALA A 84 -8.45 -8.30 -4.04
N PRO A 85 -9.72 -8.00 -4.27
CA PRO A 85 -10.66 -7.89 -3.15
C PRO A 85 -10.74 -9.19 -2.36
N GLY A 86 -10.90 -9.09 -1.09
CA GLY A 86 -11.02 -10.27 -0.22
C GLY A 86 -10.53 -9.99 1.18
N HIS A 87 -10.46 -11.03 1.96
CA HIS A 87 -10.02 -10.93 3.34
C HIS A 87 -8.58 -11.40 3.43
N TYR A 88 -7.75 -10.64 4.12
CA TYR A 88 -6.34 -10.96 4.24
C TYR A 88 -5.85 -10.86 5.66
N THR A 89 -4.77 -11.58 5.94
CA THR A 89 -4.08 -11.49 7.22
C THR A 89 -2.66 -11.02 6.92
N VAL A 90 -2.22 -10.01 7.62
CA VAL A 90 -0.89 -9.44 7.43
C VAL A 90 -0.08 -9.71 8.67
N SER A 91 1.10 -10.28 8.51
CA SER A 91 1.94 -10.59 9.65
C SER A 91 3.39 -10.25 9.34
N ALA A 92 4.16 -9.97 10.38
CA ALA A 92 5.55 -9.60 10.20
C ALA A 92 6.33 -10.79 9.72
N GLY A 93 7.26 -10.55 8.82
CA GLY A 93 8.09 -11.62 8.29
C GLY A 93 9.09 -12.12 9.29
N ARG A 94 9.30 -11.38 10.38
CA ARG A 94 10.20 -11.80 11.41
C ARG A 94 9.69 -11.25 12.72
N LYS A 95 10.23 -11.74 13.81
CA LYS A 95 9.79 -11.30 15.11
C LYS A 95 10.23 -9.89 15.34
N ILE A 96 9.33 -9.04 15.78
CA ILE A 96 9.63 -7.67 16.05
C ILE A 96 9.34 -7.41 17.50
N GLY A 97 10.35 -7.04 18.26
CA GLY A 97 10.22 -6.78 19.68
C GLY A 97 9.96 -8.08 20.44
N ILE A 98 9.51 -7.94 21.66
CA ILE A 98 9.25 -9.10 22.50
C ILE A 98 7.91 -9.71 22.17
N ARG A 99 6.93 -8.87 21.88
CA ARG A 99 5.61 -9.37 21.58
C ARG A 99 5.34 -9.60 20.12
N GLY A 100 6.14 -9.04 19.25
CA GLY A 100 5.96 -9.21 17.81
C GLY A 100 4.95 -8.24 17.24
N CYS A 101 4.56 -8.45 16.03
CA CYS A 101 3.74 -7.51 15.30
C CYS A 101 2.72 -8.28 14.48
N GLY A 102 1.49 -8.08 14.76
CA GLY A 102 0.43 -8.78 14.08
C GLY A 102 0.13 -10.13 14.69
N PRO A 103 -0.66 -10.93 14.02
CA PRO A 103 -1.22 -10.67 12.69
C PRO A 103 -2.36 -9.68 12.72
N PHE A 104 -2.55 -9.02 11.60
CA PHE A 104 -3.64 -8.05 11.47
C PHE A 104 -4.59 -8.54 10.38
N ASP A 105 -5.87 -8.39 10.59
CA ASP A 105 -6.86 -8.79 9.60
C ASP A 105 -7.36 -7.57 8.87
N VAL A 106 -7.60 -7.69 7.60
CA VAL A 106 -8.08 -6.58 6.80
C VAL A 106 -8.95 -7.09 5.67
N ASP A 107 -10.02 -6.34 5.38
CA ASP A 107 -10.90 -6.67 4.26
C ASP A 107 -10.65 -5.65 3.17
N VAL A 108 -10.46 -6.11 1.96
CA VAL A 108 -10.18 -5.26 0.82
C VAL A 108 -11.37 -5.23 -0.10
N ALA A 109 -11.87 -4.03 -0.37
CA ALA A 109 -13.00 -3.86 -1.25
C ALA A 109 -12.52 -3.50 -2.65
N SER A 110 -13.29 -3.91 -3.65
CA SER A 110 -12.92 -3.62 -5.02
C SER A 110 -12.95 -2.13 -5.32
N GLY A 111 -12.00 -1.69 -6.08
CA GLY A 111 -11.99 -0.32 -6.57
C GLY A 111 -11.46 0.73 -5.63
N LYS A 112 -10.84 0.35 -4.55
CA LYS A 112 -10.28 1.35 -3.66
C LYS A 112 -9.18 0.76 -2.82
N MET A 113 -8.34 1.63 -2.28
CA MET A 113 -7.30 1.23 -1.36
C MET A 113 -7.89 1.27 0.04
N THR A 114 -7.65 0.24 0.80
CA THR A 114 -8.12 0.18 2.18
C THR A 114 -7.02 0.80 3.05
N SER A 115 -7.36 1.83 3.78
CA SER A 115 -6.38 2.51 4.61
C SER A 115 -6.38 1.93 6.00
N VAL A 116 -5.21 1.67 6.52
CA VAL A 116 -5.09 1.07 7.85
C VAL A 116 -4.02 1.79 8.67
N GLN A 117 -4.14 1.68 9.98
CA GLN A 117 -3.13 2.18 10.86
C GLN A 117 -2.93 1.09 11.87
N TRP A 118 -1.80 0.48 11.88
CA TRP A 118 -1.52 -0.64 12.80
C TRP A 118 -0.38 -0.30 13.74
N GLU A 119 -0.39 -0.87 14.91
CA GLU A 119 0.63 -0.64 15.89
C GLU A 119 1.18 -1.95 16.38
N CYS A 120 2.48 -2.05 16.49
CA CYS A 120 3.13 -3.25 16.98
C CYS A 120 3.60 -3.01 18.41
N ASP A 121 3.58 -4.05 19.22
CA ASP A 121 3.94 -3.94 20.62
C ASP A 121 5.39 -4.40 20.79
N THR A 122 6.25 -3.52 21.27
CA THR A 122 7.64 -3.89 21.49
C THR A 122 7.79 -4.82 22.66
N GLY A 123 6.85 -4.82 23.58
CA GLY A 123 6.97 -5.60 24.80
C GLY A 123 7.83 -4.94 25.86
N ILE A 124 8.35 -3.74 25.59
CA ILE A 124 9.16 -3.06 26.58
C ILE A 124 8.23 -2.47 27.64
N ARG A 125 8.56 -2.62 28.89
CA ARG A 125 7.73 -2.10 29.97
C ARG A 125 8.53 -1.16 30.87
#